data_af71e86a4ce98918ce6b19637fc5c05b
#
_entry.id   af71e86a4ce98918ce6b19637fc5c05b
#
_cell.length_a   1.000
_cell.length_b   1.000
_cell.length_c   1.000
_cell.angle_alpha   90.00
_cell.angle_beta   90.00
_cell.angle_gamma   90.00
#
_symmetry.space_group_name_H-M   'P 1'
#
loop_
_entity.id
_entity.type
_entity.pdbx_description
1 polymer ?
#
loop_
_entity_poly.entity_id
_entity_poly.type
_entity_poly.pdbx_seq_one_letter_code
_entity_poly.pdbx_strand_id
1 'polypeptide(L)'
;MLNQEIINLYDEYTHKPLDRRVFLQRLTDLVGSAAVAVGLTPLLSANQAQAAIIATDDARLDTQHLSVKGKLGETKSYLAYPKKASKLPAVIVIHENRGLNAHIEDIARRLALEGFLVLAPDLLSPLGGTPTDEDAART
;
A
#
# COMPACT_ATOMS: atom_id res chain seq x y z
N MET A 1 24.37 4.81 0.31
CA MET A 1 23.28 5.09 -0.65
C MET A 1 22.98 3.79 -1.38
N LEU A 2 21.71 3.38 -1.42
CA LEU A 2 21.29 2.25 -2.24
C LEU A 2 21.56 2.60 -3.71
N ASN A 3 22.16 1.66 -4.47
CA ASN A 3 22.42 1.85 -5.89
C ASN A 3 21.10 1.98 -6.66
N GLN A 4 21.01 2.88 -7.62
CA GLN A 4 19.81 3.10 -8.44
C GLN A 4 19.33 1.82 -9.14
N GLU A 5 20.26 0.93 -9.51
CA GLU A 5 19.94 -0.35 -10.13
C GLU A 5 19.15 -1.29 -9.20
N ILE A 6 19.46 -1.28 -7.89
CA ILE A 6 18.75 -2.05 -6.87
C ILE A 6 17.31 -1.50 -6.71
N ILE A 7 17.17 -0.17 -6.71
CA ILE A 7 15.85 0.49 -6.62
C ILE A 7 15.00 0.13 -7.84
N ASN A 8 15.58 0.23 -9.04
CA ASN A 8 14.90 -0.10 -10.30
C ASN A 8 14.49 -1.58 -10.36
N LEU A 9 15.36 -2.50 -9.91
CA LEU A 9 15.05 -3.93 -9.85
C LEU A 9 13.91 -4.21 -8.86
N TYR A 10 13.90 -3.52 -7.72
CA TYR A 10 12.83 -3.67 -6.75
C TYR A 10 11.50 -3.09 -7.27
N ASP A 11 11.54 -1.96 -7.95
CA ASP A 11 10.39 -1.37 -8.63
C ASP A 11 9.83 -2.31 -9.71
N GLU A 12 10.71 -2.94 -10.49
CA GLU A 12 10.31 -3.97 -11.45
C GLU A 12 9.64 -5.17 -10.76
N TYR A 13 10.20 -5.65 -9.65
CA TYR A 13 9.64 -6.76 -8.88
C TYR A 13 8.26 -6.44 -8.30
N THR A 14 8.02 -5.20 -7.91
CA THR A 14 6.76 -4.78 -7.29
C THR A 14 5.65 -4.45 -8.30
N HIS A 15 6.01 -4.01 -9.52
CA HIS A 15 5.05 -3.53 -10.52
C HIS A 15 4.90 -4.45 -11.75
N LYS A 16 5.77 -5.45 -11.92
CA LYS A 16 5.71 -6.41 -13.02
C LYS A 16 5.70 -7.85 -12.49
N PRO A 17 5.18 -8.83 -13.26
CA PRO A 17 5.22 -10.23 -12.86
C PRO A 17 6.67 -10.76 -12.91
N LEU A 18 7.46 -10.44 -11.91
CA LEU A 18 8.81 -10.96 -11.72
C LEU A 18 8.80 -11.99 -10.59
N ASP A 19 9.21 -13.23 -10.88
CA ASP A 19 9.30 -14.28 -9.88
C ASP A 19 10.30 -13.92 -8.78
N ARG A 20 9.95 -14.21 -7.49
CA ARG A 20 10.81 -13.91 -6.33
C ARG A 20 12.20 -14.52 -6.44
N ARG A 21 12.32 -15.73 -7.01
CA ARG A 21 13.62 -16.40 -7.21
C ARG A 21 14.47 -15.62 -8.21
N VAL A 22 13.86 -15.17 -9.30
CA VAL A 22 14.54 -14.35 -10.34
C VAL A 22 14.94 -13.00 -9.76
N PHE A 23 14.07 -12.35 -8.98
CA PHE A 23 14.39 -11.12 -8.27
C PHE A 23 15.61 -11.29 -7.35
N LEU A 24 15.60 -12.31 -6.47
CA LEU A 24 16.71 -12.58 -5.55
C LEU A 24 18.01 -12.92 -6.29
N GLN A 25 17.94 -13.63 -7.41
CA GLN A 25 19.11 -13.94 -8.21
C GLN A 25 19.72 -12.67 -8.82
N ARG A 26 18.92 -11.82 -9.46
CA ARG A 26 19.38 -10.55 -10.01
C ARG A 26 19.91 -9.60 -8.92
N LEU A 27 19.25 -9.56 -7.77
CA LEU A 27 19.73 -8.78 -6.64
C LEU A 27 21.07 -9.31 -6.12
N THR A 28 21.26 -10.64 -6.08
CA THR A 28 22.53 -11.27 -5.73
C THR A 28 23.65 -10.88 -6.70
N ASP A 29 23.36 -10.87 -8.00
CA ASP A 29 24.31 -10.46 -9.03
C ASP A 29 24.73 -8.99 -8.86
N LEU A 30 23.82 -8.11 -8.47
CA LEU A 30 24.10 -6.69 -8.22
C LEU A 30 24.89 -6.44 -6.93
N VAL A 31 24.65 -7.21 -5.88
CA VAL A 31 25.29 -7.00 -4.56
C VAL A 31 26.44 -7.97 -4.28
N GLY A 32 26.65 -8.95 -5.15
CA GLY A 32 27.76 -9.91 -5.07
C GLY A 32 27.60 -10.99 -3.99
N SER A 33 26.47 -11.04 -3.27
CA SER A 33 26.23 -12.03 -2.21
C SER A 33 24.76 -12.31 -1.98
N ALA A 34 24.38 -13.59 -1.97
CA ALA A 34 23.02 -14.02 -1.65
C ALA A 34 22.59 -13.63 -0.21
N ALA A 35 23.50 -13.67 0.75
CA ALA A 35 23.21 -13.29 2.13
C ALA A 35 22.88 -11.79 2.24
N VAL A 36 23.59 -10.93 1.49
CA VAL A 36 23.32 -9.50 1.41
C VAL A 36 22.00 -9.24 0.67
N ALA A 37 21.72 -9.95 -0.42
CA ALA A 37 20.47 -9.83 -1.16
C ALA A 37 19.25 -10.15 -0.28
N VAL A 38 19.28 -11.25 0.47
CA VAL A 38 18.22 -11.64 1.41
C VAL A 38 18.07 -10.60 2.53
N GLY A 39 19.19 -10.08 3.07
CA GLY A 39 19.19 -9.06 4.12
C GLY A 39 18.69 -7.69 3.64
N LEU A 40 18.84 -7.35 2.36
CA LEU A 40 18.33 -6.10 1.79
C LEU A 40 16.82 -6.13 1.49
N THR A 41 16.25 -7.29 1.24
CA THR A 41 14.81 -7.42 0.90
C THR A 41 13.89 -6.76 1.95
N PRO A 42 14.04 -7.00 3.28
CA PRO A 42 13.24 -6.31 4.29
C PRO A 42 13.46 -4.79 4.32
N LEU A 43 14.68 -4.34 4.04
CA LEU A 43 14.99 -2.89 4.00
C LEU A 43 14.33 -2.21 2.80
N LEU A 44 14.23 -2.88 1.67
CA LEU A 44 13.53 -2.38 0.49
C LEU A 44 12.01 -2.34 0.73
N SER A 45 11.46 -3.38 1.35
CA SER A 45 10.05 -3.43 1.78
C SER A 45 9.73 -2.37 2.84
N ALA A 46 10.62 -2.17 3.82
CA ALA A 46 10.46 -1.15 4.86
C ALA A 46 10.48 0.28 4.28
N ASN A 47 11.25 0.53 3.22
CA ASN A 47 11.24 1.82 2.52
C ASN A 47 9.87 2.11 1.87
N GLN A 48 9.16 1.12 1.39
CA GLN A 48 7.77 1.31 0.91
C GLN A 48 6.77 1.55 2.05
N ALA A 49 6.93 0.85 3.18
CA ALA A 49 6.11 1.07 4.37
C ALA A 49 6.41 2.43 5.04
N GLN A 50 7.65 2.93 4.94
CA GLN A 50 8.04 4.27 5.40
C GLN A 50 7.72 5.38 4.38
N ALA A 51 7.29 5.04 3.18
CA ALA A 51 6.81 5.98 2.18
C ALA A 51 5.39 6.52 2.47
N ALA A 52 4.81 6.24 3.64
CA ALA A 52 3.65 6.96 4.12
C ALA A 52 4.07 8.42 4.37
N ILE A 53 3.69 9.30 3.42
CA ILE A 53 4.01 10.72 3.47
C ILE A 53 3.20 11.41 4.57
N ILE A 54 1.99 10.88 4.84
CA ILE A 54 1.08 11.38 5.88
C ILE A 54 0.91 10.32 6.97
N ALA A 55 1.22 10.72 8.21
CA ALA A 55 1.07 9.85 9.36
C ALA A 55 -0.40 9.40 9.56
N THR A 56 -0.61 8.20 10.08
CA THR A 56 -1.94 7.64 10.34
C THR A 56 -2.71 8.43 11.41
N ASP A 57 -1.98 9.11 12.30
CA ASP A 57 -2.47 9.95 13.40
C ASP A 57 -2.31 11.45 13.14
N ASP A 58 -2.20 11.86 11.87
CA ASP A 58 -2.07 13.29 11.51
C ASP A 58 -3.20 14.11 12.15
N ALA A 59 -2.81 15.12 12.95
CA ALA A 59 -3.72 15.91 13.75
C ALA A 59 -4.77 16.70 12.94
N ARG A 60 -4.54 16.88 11.63
CA ARG A 60 -5.42 17.61 10.71
C ARG A 60 -6.56 16.74 10.17
N LEU A 61 -6.44 15.41 10.28
CA LEU A 61 -7.35 14.43 9.68
C LEU A 61 -8.14 13.68 10.75
N ASP A 62 -9.36 13.29 10.39
CA ASP A 62 -10.07 12.16 11.00
C ASP A 62 -9.95 10.97 10.06
N THR A 63 -9.53 9.83 10.61
CA THR A 63 -9.37 8.58 9.88
C THR A 63 -10.03 7.44 10.66
N GLN A 64 -10.67 6.53 9.95
CA GLN A 64 -11.28 5.35 10.57
C GLN A 64 -11.40 4.18 9.59
N HIS A 65 -11.28 2.97 10.13
CA HIS A 65 -11.73 1.77 9.43
C HIS A 65 -13.19 1.54 9.73
N LEU A 66 -13.95 1.24 8.69
CA LEU A 66 -15.39 0.97 8.80
C LEU A 66 -15.79 -0.19 7.89
N SER A 67 -16.95 -0.76 8.14
CA SER A 67 -17.53 -1.79 7.29
C SER A 67 -18.83 -1.30 6.68
N VAL A 68 -18.98 -1.51 5.37
CA VAL A 68 -20.18 -1.16 4.61
C VAL A 68 -20.87 -2.43 4.14
N LYS A 69 -22.14 -2.60 4.46
CA LYS A 69 -22.94 -3.74 3.99
C LYS A 69 -23.37 -3.51 2.54
N GLY A 70 -22.98 -4.44 1.66
CA GLY A 70 -23.36 -4.47 0.26
C GLY A 70 -24.11 -5.75 -0.12
N LYS A 71 -24.49 -5.86 -1.39
CA LYS A 71 -25.20 -7.07 -1.90
C LYS A 71 -24.34 -8.34 -1.87
N LEU A 72 -23.03 -8.20 -1.97
CA LEU A 72 -22.05 -9.30 -2.00
C LEU A 72 -21.44 -9.60 -0.62
N GLY A 73 -21.93 -8.94 0.43
CA GLY A 73 -21.39 -9.05 1.77
C GLY A 73 -20.92 -7.74 2.35
N GLU A 74 -20.13 -7.84 3.40
CA GLU A 74 -19.54 -6.70 4.10
C GLU A 74 -18.22 -6.30 3.46
N THR A 75 -18.06 -5.03 3.13
CA THR A 75 -16.82 -4.47 2.56
C THR A 75 -16.15 -3.62 3.64
N LYS A 76 -14.97 -4.02 4.07
CA LYS A 76 -14.10 -3.19 4.92
C LYS A 76 -13.60 -1.99 4.11
N SER A 77 -13.45 -0.86 4.75
CA SER A 77 -13.05 0.36 4.07
C SER A 77 -12.25 1.26 5.00
N TYR A 78 -11.35 2.05 4.43
CA TYR A 78 -10.66 3.12 5.11
C TYR A 78 -11.27 4.45 4.71
N LEU A 79 -11.63 5.28 5.69
CA LEU A 79 -12.19 6.62 5.50
C LEU A 79 -11.19 7.65 6.04
N ALA A 80 -10.96 8.71 5.28
CA ALA A 80 -10.14 9.86 5.69
C ALA A 80 -10.79 11.17 5.26
N TYR A 81 -10.80 12.19 6.15
CA TYR A 81 -11.31 13.51 5.85
C TYR A 81 -10.73 14.58 6.79
N PRO A 82 -10.72 15.87 6.40
CA PRO A 82 -10.24 16.95 7.27
C PRO A 82 -11.17 17.18 8.46
N LYS A 83 -10.63 17.30 9.69
CA LYS A 83 -11.40 17.47 10.94
C LYS A 83 -12.34 18.65 10.99
N LYS A 84 -12.02 19.74 10.30
CA LYS A 84 -12.74 21.03 10.44
C LYS A 84 -13.57 21.39 9.22
N ALA A 85 -13.79 20.48 8.28
CA ALA A 85 -14.50 20.78 7.06
C ALA A 85 -15.94 20.24 7.07
N SER A 86 -16.87 21.02 6.56
CA SER A 86 -18.26 20.64 6.30
C SER A 86 -18.53 20.72 4.79
N LYS A 87 -19.31 19.77 4.25
CA LYS A 87 -19.65 19.69 2.82
C LYS A 87 -18.43 19.48 1.91
N LEU A 88 -17.77 18.33 2.10
CA LEU A 88 -16.62 17.94 1.31
C LEU A 88 -17.06 17.22 0.02
N PRO A 89 -16.39 17.46 -1.12
CA PRO A 89 -16.51 16.58 -2.27
C PRO A 89 -15.96 15.19 -1.89
N ALA A 90 -16.64 14.14 -2.36
CA ALA A 90 -16.25 12.77 -2.05
C ALA A 90 -15.42 12.15 -3.17
N VAL A 91 -14.39 11.39 -2.78
CA VAL A 91 -13.52 10.60 -3.68
C VAL A 91 -13.48 9.17 -3.21
N ILE A 92 -13.56 8.22 -4.14
CA ILE A 92 -13.31 6.80 -3.88
C ILE A 92 -11.95 6.46 -4.45
N VAL A 93 -11.05 5.92 -3.60
CA VAL A 93 -9.74 5.40 -4.00
C VAL A 93 -9.85 3.90 -4.15
N ILE A 94 -9.70 3.40 -5.37
CA ILE A 94 -9.75 1.97 -5.66
C ILE A 94 -8.33 1.44 -5.68
N HIS A 95 -8.07 0.41 -4.87
CA HIS A 95 -6.77 -0.26 -4.81
C HIS A 95 -6.53 -1.13 -6.07
N GLU A 96 -5.28 -1.47 -6.30
CA GLU A 96 -4.86 -2.44 -7.31
C GLU A 96 -4.99 -3.89 -6.77
N ASN A 97 -4.29 -4.84 -7.40
CA ASN A 97 -4.32 -6.27 -7.07
C ASN A 97 -3.83 -6.63 -5.65
N ARG A 98 -3.16 -5.73 -4.94
CA ARG A 98 -2.63 -5.95 -3.58
C ARG A 98 -3.61 -5.61 -2.46
N GLY A 99 -4.81 -5.18 -2.80
CA GLY A 99 -5.82 -4.82 -1.81
C GLY A 99 -5.59 -3.47 -1.14
N LEU A 100 -6.32 -3.24 -0.05
CA LEU A 100 -6.25 -2.02 0.76
C LEU A 100 -5.00 -2.09 1.67
N ASN A 101 -3.86 -1.72 1.14
CA ASN A 101 -2.59 -1.68 1.87
C ASN A 101 -2.27 -0.29 2.41
N ALA A 102 -1.18 -0.18 3.18
CA ALA A 102 -0.74 1.07 3.81
C ALA A 102 -0.48 2.21 2.80
N HIS A 103 -0.08 1.89 1.56
CA HIS A 103 0.12 2.87 0.50
C HIS A 103 -1.22 3.49 0.04
N ILE A 104 -2.25 2.66 -0.15
CA ILE A 104 -3.59 3.13 -0.54
C ILE A 104 -4.20 3.99 0.57
N GLU A 105 -4.01 3.62 1.84
CA GLU A 105 -4.43 4.45 2.97
C GLU A 105 -3.69 5.79 3.02
N ASP A 106 -2.40 5.82 2.69
CA ASP A 106 -1.62 7.06 2.59
C ASP A 106 -2.15 7.96 1.47
N ILE A 107 -2.46 7.41 0.30
CA ILE A 107 -3.10 8.16 -0.80
C ILE A 107 -4.43 8.77 -0.32
N ALA A 108 -5.24 8.01 0.43
CA ALA A 108 -6.49 8.51 0.96
C ALA A 108 -6.26 9.69 1.94
N ARG A 109 -5.27 9.61 2.82
CA ARG A 109 -4.91 10.71 3.73
C ARG A 109 -4.41 11.96 2.98
N ARG A 110 -3.61 11.76 1.94
CA ARG A 110 -3.11 12.88 1.10
C ARG A 110 -4.25 13.62 0.41
N LEU A 111 -5.18 12.89 -0.21
CA LEU A 111 -6.36 13.48 -0.83
C LEU A 111 -7.27 14.17 0.20
N ALA A 112 -7.37 13.61 1.41
CA ALA A 112 -8.12 14.22 2.49
C ALA A 112 -7.52 15.60 2.89
N LEU A 113 -6.19 15.74 2.89
CA LEU A 113 -5.52 17.03 3.14
C LEU A 113 -5.81 18.07 2.04
N GLU A 114 -6.09 17.62 0.81
CA GLU A 114 -6.52 18.50 -0.29
C GLU A 114 -8.01 18.89 -0.20
N GLY A 115 -8.72 18.49 0.86
CA GLY A 115 -10.09 18.91 1.13
C GLY A 115 -11.17 17.96 0.63
N PHE A 116 -10.86 16.66 0.47
CA PHE A 116 -11.82 15.65 0.07
C PHE A 116 -12.26 14.78 1.27
N LEU A 117 -13.48 14.26 1.21
CA LEU A 117 -13.89 13.09 1.97
C LEU A 117 -13.52 11.87 1.15
N VAL A 118 -12.62 11.04 1.65
CA VAL A 118 -12.02 9.95 0.87
C VAL A 118 -12.40 8.61 1.47
N LEU A 119 -12.98 7.73 0.65
CA LEU A 119 -13.26 6.34 0.98
C LEU A 119 -12.38 5.41 0.14
N ALA A 120 -11.63 4.54 0.78
CA ALA A 120 -10.85 3.49 0.16
C ALA A 120 -11.44 2.12 0.55
N PRO A 121 -12.28 1.49 -0.30
CA PRO A 121 -12.86 0.19 0.00
C PRO A 121 -11.84 -0.93 -0.23
N ASP A 122 -11.84 -1.93 0.63
CA ASP A 122 -11.16 -3.21 0.42
C ASP A 122 -12.06 -4.14 -0.42
N LEU A 123 -11.86 -4.11 -1.73
CA LEU A 123 -12.63 -4.92 -2.67
C LEU A 123 -12.34 -6.43 -2.58
N LEU A 124 -11.29 -6.82 -1.83
CA LEU A 124 -11.00 -8.22 -1.51
C LEU A 124 -11.80 -8.71 -0.29
N SER A 125 -12.55 -7.84 0.41
CA SER A 125 -13.34 -8.22 1.59
C SER A 125 -14.23 -9.44 1.39
N PRO A 126 -14.94 -9.64 0.25
CA PRO A 126 -15.73 -10.85 0.02
C PRO A 126 -14.91 -12.14 -0.11
N LEU A 127 -13.60 -12.01 -0.36
CA LEU A 127 -12.64 -13.11 -0.49
C LEU A 127 -11.79 -13.32 0.76
N GLY A 128 -12.14 -12.65 1.87
CA GLY A 128 -11.39 -12.70 3.13
C GLY A 128 -10.65 -11.41 3.49
N GLY A 129 -10.63 -10.44 2.59
CA GLY A 129 -9.97 -9.14 2.76
C GLY A 129 -8.53 -9.11 2.23
N THR A 130 -7.93 -7.95 2.33
CA THR A 130 -6.52 -7.74 1.95
C THR A 130 -5.62 -8.61 2.81
N PRO A 131 -4.81 -9.51 2.20
CA PRO A 131 -3.87 -10.35 2.94
C PRO A 131 -2.83 -9.51 3.68
N THR A 132 -2.41 -9.98 4.86
CA THR A 132 -1.31 -9.37 5.62
C THR A 132 0.05 -9.62 4.96
N ASP A 133 0.16 -10.68 4.15
CA ASP A 133 1.32 -10.96 3.30
C ASP A 133 1.03 -10.46 1.88
N GLU A 134 1.77 -9.47 1.44
CA GLU A 134 1.60 -8.87 0.10
C GLU A 134 1.82 -9.87 -1.06
N ASP A 135 2.60 -10.93 -0.84
CA ASP A 135 2.81 -11.98 -1.83
C ASP A 135 1.59 -12.91 -1.96
N ALA A 136 0.77 -13.07 -0.90
CA ALA A 136 -0.46 -13.86 -0.93
C ALA A 136 -1.58 -13.21 -1.76
N ALA A 137 -1.53 -11.90 -1.98
CA ALA A 137 -2.50 -11.17 -2.81
C ALA A 137 -2.31 -11.41 -4.32
N ARG A 138 -1.24 -12.10 -4.73
CA ARG A 138 -0.88 -12.34 -6.15
C ARG A 138 -1.39 -13.66 -6.70
N THR A 139 -1.95 -14.53 -5.87
CA THR A 139 -2.53 -15.82 -6.27
C THR A 139 -4.04 -15.71 -6.44
#